data_643358d5374e3d5631bcd6ae629d6ac3
#
_entry.id   643358d5374e3d5631bcd6ae629d6ac3
#
_cell.length_a   1.000
_cell.length_b   1.000
_cell.length_c   1.000
_cell.angle_alpha   90.00
_cell.angle_beta   90.00
_cell.angle_gamma   90.00
#
_symmetry.space_group_name_H-M   'P 1'
#
loop_
_entity.id
_entity.type
_entity.pdbx_description
1 polymer ?
#
loop_
_entity_poly.entity_id
_entity_poly.type
_entity_poly.pdbx_seq_one_letter_code
_entity_poly.pdbx_strand_id
1 'polypeptide(L)'
;MRAAGKDIIGLGAGEPDFDTPDHIKAAAVKAIESGQTKYTAVDGIVSLKKAIIAKYKNDNGLDYEAKQILVSCGGKQSSFNLTQALLNAGDEVIIPAPFWVSYPDMVLLADGVPVIIETTQAQNFKITPEQLRAAITDKTRLIFINSPSNPSGVAYNLEELKALGDVLKDFPNIIIATDDMYEHILWKKGTFVNILNAHPELYDRTVVMNGVSKAYSMTGWRIGYAAGPADLIEAMTTIQSQSTSNPTSISQHAAEAALTGDQSFIDNMCVEFKKRHDYVVAELNSIDGVDCLETDGTFYVFPNVEKLIARLDNINDDLDFSEYLIEEAGVALVPGSAFGTPGHIRISIATSMANLQNALERIKKAI
;
A
#
# COMPACT_ATOMS: atom_id res chain seq x y z
N MET A 1 -24.48 10.88 -4.52
CA MET A 1 -25.53 10.03 -3.95
C MET A 1 -25.78 10.34 -2.47
N ARG A 2 -24.80 10.19 -1.55
CA ARG A 2 -25.00 10.55 -0.11
C ARG A 2 -25.50 11.99 0.08
N ALA A 3 -24.92 12.96 -0.63
CA ALA A 3 -25.37 14.35 -0.59
C ALA A 3 -26.82 14.55 -1.10
N ALA A 4 -27.35 13.60 -1.85
CA ALA A 4 -28.75 13.54 -2.33
C ALA A 4 -29.64 12.68 -1.40
N GLY A 5 -29.17 12.31 -0.21
CA GLY A 5 -29.93 11.57 0.79
C GLY A 5 -30.02 10.05 0.55
N LYS A 6 -29.26 9.48 -0.39
CA LYS A 6 -29.20 8.03 -0.57
C LYS A 6 -28.34 7.40 0.55
N ASP A 7 -28.84 6.31 1.12
CA ASP A 7 -28.12 5.51 2.13
C ASP A 7 -27.09 4.60 1.42
N ILE A 8 -25.84 5.07 1.34
CA ILE A 8 -24.73 4.35 0.69
C ILE A 8 -23.71 3.90 1.74
N ILE A 9 -23.42 2.61 1.78
CA ILE A 9 -22.31 2.03 2.54
C ILE A 9 -21.06 2.05 1.67
N GLY A 10 -20.03 2.80 2.07
CA GLY A 10 -18.77 2.89 1.33
C GLY A 10 -17.77 1.84 1.82
N LEU A 11 -17.39 0.93 0.94
CA LEU A 11 -16.35 -0.09 1.16
C LEU A 11 -15.14 0.09 0.23
N GLY A 12 -14.99 1.29 -0.35
CA GLY A 12 -13.88 1.63 -1.24
C GLY A 12 -12.74 2.39 -0.57
N ALA A 13 -12.90 2.85 0.68
CA ALA A 13 -11.90 3.68 1.35
C ALA A 13 -10.63 2.89 1.68
N GLY A 14 -9.48 3.50 1.39
CA GLY A 14 -8.17 2.94 1.69
C GLY A 14 -7.59 3.47 3.00
N GLU A 15 -8.38 3.52 4.08
CA GLU A 15 -7.95 4.03 5.38
C GLU A 15 -8.57 3.24 6.54
N PRO A 16 -7.84 3.06 7.66
CA PRO A 16 -8.39 2.48 8.88
C PRO A 16 -9.57 3.31 9.40
N ASP A 17 -10.55 2.64 10.01
CA ASP A 17 -11.70 3.28 10.68
C ASP A 17 -11.44 3.60 12.17
N PHE A 18 -10.23 3.36 12.63
CA PHE A 18 -9.77 3.71 13.97
C PHE A 18 -9.26 5.14 14.00
N ASP A 19 -9.43 5.80 15.14
CA ASP A 19 -8.81 7.11 15.37
C ASP A 19 -7.29 6.98 15.57
N THR A 20 -6.56 8.04 15.22
CA THR A 20 -5.15 8.19 15.60
C THR A 20 -5.03 8.09 17.14
N PRO A 21 -4.12 7.26 17.69
CA PRO A 21 -3.91 7.12 19.13
C PRO A 21 -3.68 8.45 19.88
N ASP A 22 -4.18 8.55 21.10
CA ASP A 22 -4.18 9.79 21.87
C ASP A 22 -2.78 10.36 22.14
N HIS A 23 -1.78 9.50 22.42
CA HIS A 23 -0.40 9.95 22.63
C HIS A 23 0.19 10.62 21.38
N ILE A 24 -0.20 10.19 20.19
CA ILE A 24 0.22 10.77 18.90
C ILE A 24 -0.44 12.14 18.71
N LYS A 25 -1.75 12.22 18.96
CA LYS A 25 -2.49 13.51 18.92
C LYS A 25 -1.92 14.51 19.93
N ALA A 26 -1.61 14.06 21.14
CA ALA A 26 -1.00 14.88 22.17
C ALA A 26 0.38 15.44 21.77
N ALA A 27 1.20 14.64 21.07
CA ALA A 27 2.48 15.10 20.54
C ALA A 27 2.32 16.23 19.51
N ALA A 28 1.30 16.16 18.66
CA ALA A 28 0.99 17.21 17.71
C ALA A 28 0.52 18.50 18.42
N VAL A 29 -0.36 18.40 19.41
CA VAL A 29 -0.81 19.54 20.22
C VAL A 29 0.39 20.21 20.89
N LYS A 30 1.28 19.43 21.53
CA LYS A 30 2.50 19.93 22.13
C LYS A 30 3.42 20.63 21.12
N ALA A 31 3.53 20.11 19.90
CA ALA A 31 4.30 20.74 18.83
C ALA A 31 3.73 22.13 18.46
N ILE A 32 2.40 22.26 18.38
CA ILE A 32 1.72 23.55 18.17
C ILE A 32 2.02 24.52 19.31
N GLU A 33 1.81 24.09 20.55
CA GLU A 33 1.99 24.92 21.75
C GLU A 33 3.45 25.39 21.94
N SER A 34 4.42 24.54 21.54
CA SER A 34 5.85 24.87 21.60
C SER A 34 6.37 25.64 20.37
N GLY A 35 5.48 26.02 19.45
CA GLY A 35 5.84 26.84 18.29
C GLY A 35 6.59 26.10 17.18
N GLN A 36 6.48 24.76 17.10
CA GLN A 36 7.05 23.95 16.01
C GLN A 36 6.22 24.07 14.73
N THR A 37 6.07 25.30 14.23
CA THR A 37 5.16 25.66 13.13
C THR A 37 5.87 26.35 11.96
N LYS A 38 7.19 26.23 11.89
CA LYS A 38 8.02 26.83 10.85
C LYS A 38 8.56 25.76 9.89
N TYR A 39 9.21 26.19 8.82
CA TYR A 39 9.90 25.29 7.92
C TYR A 39 10.89 24.40 8.66
N THR A 40 10.98 23.14 8.23
CA THR A 40 12.00 22.20 8.64
C THR A 40 12.97 21.91 7.49
N ALA A 41 13.95 21.04 7.68
CA ALA A 41 14.68 20.45 6.57
C ALA A 41 13.70 19.74 5.62
N VAL A 42 13.97 19.80 4.31
CA VAL A 42 13.11 19.21 3.27
C VAL A 42 12.93 17.71 3.48
N ASP A 43 14.01 17.04 3.85
CA ASP A 43 14.07 15.59 4.09
C ASP A 43 13.60 15.14 5.48
N GLY A 44 13.05 16.07 6.28
CA GLY A 44 12.46 15.81 7.59
C GLY A 44 13.29 16.26 8.77
N ILE A 45 12.65 16.33 9.95
CA ILE A 45 13.34 16.69 11.21
C ILE A 45 14.27 15.57 11.67
N VAL A 46 15.38 15.95 12.28
CA VAL A 46 16.44 15.03 12.71
C VAL A 46 15.92 13.96 13.68
N SER A 47 15.03 14.32 14.59
CA SER A 47 14.46 13.38 15.58
C SER A 47 13.60 12.32 14.92
N LEU A 48 12.74 12.68 13.94
CA LEU A 48 11.94 11.73 13.18
C LEU A 48 12.81 10.81 12.32
N LYS A 49 13.86 11.34 11.66
CA LYS A 49 14.80 10.50 10.90
C LYS A 49 15.48 9.47 11.79
N LYS A 50 15.87 9.83 13.02
CA LYS A 50 16.41 8.88 14.01
C LYS A 50 15.37 7.82 14.40
N ALA A 51 14.11 8.20 14.61
CA ALA A 51 13.03 7.26 14.90
C ALA A 51 12.80 6.27 13.75
N ILE A 52 12.84 6.74 12.50
CA ILE A 52 12.72 5.90 11.29
C ILE A 52 13.91 4.91 11.21
N ILE A 53 15.13 5.37 11.44
CA ILE A 53 16.33 4.51 11.45
C ILE A 53 16.19 3.43 12.52
N ALA A 54 15.79 3.81 13.73
CA ALA A 54 15.56 2.86 14.82
C ALA A 54 14.46 1.84 14.48
N LYS A 55 13.37 2.28 13.84
CA LYS A 55 12.30 1.41 13.37
C LYS A 55 12.81 0.38 12.36
N TYR A 56 13.54 0.80 11.32
CA TYR A 56 14.08 -0.14 10.33
C TYR A 56 15.06 -1.13 10.96
N LYS A 57 15.87 -0.68 11.92
CA LYS A 57 16.78 -1.57 12.65
C LYS A 57 16.03 -2.61 13.47
N ASN A 58 15.03 -2.17 14.24
CA ASN A 58 14.33 -3.03 15.20
C ASN A 58 13.34 -3.98 14.53
N ASP A 59 12.59 -3.49 13.54
CA ASP A 59 11.50 -4.24 12.92
C ASP A 59 11.99 -5.08 11.73
N ASN A 60 12.92 -4.56 10.95
CA ASN A 60 13.35 -5.16 9.69
C ASN A 60 14.81 -5.65 9.69
N GLY A 61 15.61 -5.33 10.70
CA GLY A 61 17.03 -5.66 10.76
C GLY A 61 17.89 -4.88 9.76
N LEU A 62 17.39 -3.75 9.24
CA LEU A 62 18.06 -2.92 8.24
C LEU A 62 18.74 -1.72 8.89
N ASP A 63 20.00 -1.49 8.53
CA ASP A 63 20.79 -0.36 9.01
C ASP A 63 20.83 0.75 7.95
N TYR A 64 20.43 1.97 8.35
CA TYR A 64 20.48 3.16 7.50
C TYR A 64 21.14 4.32 8.21
N GLU A 65 21.76 5.22 7.44
CA GLU A 65 22.26 6.51 7.90
C GLU A 65 21.23 7.63 7.62
N ALA A 66 21.34 8.75 8.32
CA ALA A 66 20.39 9.87 8.15
C ALA A 66 20.31 10.42 6.70
N LYS A 67 21.42 10.38 5.94
CA LYS A 67 21.46 10.78 4.53
C LYS A 67 20.70 9.82 3.61
N GLN A 68 20.35 8.63 4.08
CA GLN A 68 19.61 7.60 3.36
C GLN A 68 18.10 7.64 3.65
N ILE A 69 17.62 8.63 4.41
CA ILE A 69 16.22 8.76 4.81
C ILE A 69 15.63 10.05 4.23
N LEU A 70 14.47 9.92 3.57
CA LEU A 70 13.62 11.02 3.14
C LEU A 70 12.24 10.88 3.76
N VAL A 71 11.79 11.91 4.48
CA VAL A 71 10.41 12.04 4.96
C VAL A 71 9.61 12.83 3.92
N SER A 72 8.43 12.31 3.53
CA SER A 72 7.59 12.87 2.46
C SER A 72 6.16 13.10 2.92
N CYS A 73 5.36 13.85 2.14
CA CYS A 73 3.94 14.10 2.42
C CYS A 73 3.08 12.84 2.13
N GLY A 74 3.32 11.76 2.88
CA GLY A 74 2.74 10.43 2.72
C GLY A 74 3.55 9.56 1.75
N GLY A 75 3.38 8.22 1.83
CA GLY A 75 4.08 7.27 0.98
C GLY A 75 3.87 7.49 -0.51
N LYS A 76 2.71 8.06 -0.90
CA LYS A 76 2.44 8.44 -2.30
C LYS A 76 3.50 9.40 -2.84
N GLN A 77 3.91 10.40 -2.06
CA GLN A 77 4.96 11.32 -2.49
C GLN A 77 6.33 10.65 -2.55
N SER A 78 6.63 9.69 -1.68
CA SER A 78 7.87 8.92 -1.77
C SER A 78 7.97 8.18 -3.10
N SER A 79 6.89 7.48 -3.51
CA SER A 79 6.83 6.79 -4.81
C SER A 79 6.91 7.77 -5.99
N PHE A 80 6.18 8.88 -5.92
CA PHE A 80 6.23 9.93 -6.95
C PHE A 80 7.63 10.53 -7.09
N ASN A 81 8.27 10.90 -5.98
CA ASN A 81 9.64 11.43 -6.01
C ASN A 81 10.63 10.43 -6.60
N LEU A 82 10.48 9.13 -6.30
CA LEU A 82 11.32 8.08 -6.86
C LEU A 82 11.19 8.00 -8.38
N THR A 83 9.96 7.94 -8.90
CA THR A 83 9.74 7.88 -10.35
C THR A 83 10.28 9.13 -11.07
N GLN A 84 10.03 10.32 -10.51
CA GLN A 84 10.53 11.58 -11.08
C GLN A 84 12.06 11.73 -11.03
N ALA A 85 12.71 11.16 -10.02
CA ALA A 85 14.17 11.24 -9.85
C ALA A 85 14.93 10.21 -10.73
N LEU A 86 14.27 9.08 -11.04
CA LEU A 86 14.94 7.93 -11.66
C LEU A 86 14.69 7.81 -13.17
N LEU A 87 13.45 8.11 -13.62
CA LEU A 87 13.01 7.75 -14.97
C LEU A 87 13.28 8.84 -16.00
N ASN A 88 13.61 8.41 -17.19
CA ASN A 88 13.64 9.20 -18.41
C ASN A 88 12.59 8.67 -19.39
N ALA A 89 12.31 9.44 -20.44
CA ALA A 89 11.35 9.06 -21.46
C ALA A 89 11.68 7.69 -22.08
N GLY A 90 10.73 6.77 -21.98
CA GLY A 90 10.82 5.41 -22.49
C GLY A 90 11.50 4.39 -21.58
N ASP A 91 11.96 4.79 -20.38
CA ASP A 91 12.40 3.84 -19.35
C ASP A 91 11.21 2.99 -18.87
N GLU A 92 11.43 1.70 -18.71
CA GLU A 92 10.40 0.74 -18.33
C GLU A 92 10.38 0.47 -16.82
N VAL A 93 9.16 0.35 -16.28
CA VAL A 93 8.92 0.04 -14.87
C VAL A 93 8.04 -1.18 -14.76
N ILE A 94 8.54 -2.23 -14.12
CA ILE A 94 7.79 -3.46 -13.88
C ILE A 94 6.83 -3.25 -12.69
N ILE A 95 5.56 -3.55 -12.93
CA ILE A 95 4.47 -3.43 -11.95
C ILE A 95 3.65 -4.72 -11.95
N PRO A 96 3.79 -5.59 -10.94
CA PRO A 96 2.93 -6.76 -10.77
C PRO A 96 1.47 -6.35 -10.53
N ALA A 97 0.53 -6.94 -11.29
CA ALA A 97 -0.90 -6.79 -11.06
C ALA A 97 -1.43 -7.95 -10.18
N PRO A 98 -2.42 -7.71 -9.31
CA PRO A 98 -3.06 -6.42 -9.05
C PRO A 98 -2.11 -5.45 -8.31
N PHE A 99 -2.18 -4.18 -8.69
CA PHE A 99 -1.30 -3.13 -8.19
C PHE A 99 -2.07 -1.99 -7.55
N TRP A 100 -1.43 -1.21 -6.68
CA TRP A 100 -1.98 0.05 -6.24
C TRP A 100 -2.15 1.01 -7.42
N VAL A 101 -3.37 1.52 -7.61
CA VAL A 101 -3.81 2.31 -8.77
C VAL A 101 -2.88 3.46 -9.18
N SER A 102 -2.06 3.96 -8.25
CA SER A 102 -1.20 5.11 -8.51
C SER A 102 0.15 4.77 -9.16
N TYR A 103 0.60 3.51 -9.15
CA TYR A 103 1.91 3.18 -9.72
C TYR A 103 2.00 3.45 -11.22
N PRO A 104 1.07 2.97 -12.07
CA PRO A 104 1.15 3.23 -13.50
C PRO A 104 1.10 4.72 -13.83
N ASP A 105 0.22 5.47 -13.17
CA ASP A 105 0.08 6.91 -13.40
C ASP A 105 1.34 7.70 -13.03
N MET A 106 2.01 7.33 -11.93
CA MET A 106 3.28 7.96 -11.55
C MET A 106 4.39 7.68 -12.56
N VAL A 107 4.42 6.48 -13.14
CA VAL A 107 5.37 6.12 -14.20
C VAL A 107 5.10 6.95 -15.46
N LEU A 108 3.83 7.04 -15.88
CA LEU A 108 3.42 7.86 -17.03
C LEU A 108 3.72 9.35 -16.82
N LEU A 109 3.52 9.88 -15.61
CA LEU A 109 3.86 11.27 -15.28
C LEU A 109 5.37 11.55 -15.29
N ALA A 110 6.19 10.52 -15.26
CA ALA A 110 7.64 10.60 -15.42
C ALA A 110 8.11 10.23 -16.85
N ASP A 111 7.21 10.24 -17.84
CA ASP A 111 7.44 9.82 -19.22
C ASP A 111 7.97 8.36 -19.36
N GLY A 112 7.84 7.55 -18.30
CA GLY A 112 8.18 6.14 -18.30
C GLY A 112 7.09 5.26 -18.91
N VAL A 113 7.40 3.99 -19.09
CA VAL A 113 6.50 2.97 -19.64
C VAL A 113 6.18 1.93 -18.57
N PRO A 114 4.94 1.83 -18.07
CA PRO A 114 4.57 0.75 -17.15
C PRO A 114 4.52 -0.59 -17.89
N VAL A 115 5.25 -1.58 -17.38
CA VAL A 115 5.26 -2.98 -17.84
C VAL A 115 4.52 -3.81 -16.82
N ILE A 116 3.28 -4.17 -17.13
CA ILE A 116 2.42 -4.90 -16.22
C ILE A 116 2.69 -6.40 -16.34
N ILE A 117 2.94 -7.06 -15.20
CA ILE A 117 2.95 -8.52 -15.11
C ILE A 117 1.62 -8.95 -14.53
N GLU A 118 0.78 -9.54 -15.36
CA GLU A 118 -0.49 -10.11 -14.92
C GLU A 118 -0.26 -11.32 -14.01
N THR A 119 -1.04 -11.43 -12.95
CA THR A 119 -1.11 -12.60 -12.08
C THR A 119 -2.54 -13.06 -11.89
N THR A 120 -2.69 -14.26 -11.36
CA THR A 120 -4.00 -14.87 -11.12
C THR A 120 -4.21 -15.16 -9.63
N GLN A 121 -5.46 -15.34 -9.23
CA GLN A 121 -5.80 -15.81 -7.89
C GLN A 121 -5.19 -17.18 -7.60
N ALA A 122 -5.09 -18.07 -8.61
CA ALA A 122 -4.42 -19.37 -8.48
C ALA A 122 -2.92 -19.25 -8.16
N GLN A 123 -2.28 -18.13 -8.52
CA GLN A 123 -0.90 -17.78 -8.14
C GLN A 123 -0.83 -16.99 -6.82
N ASN A 124 -1.94 -16.86 -6.09
CA ASN A 124 -2.06 -15.96 -4.94
C ASN A 124 -1.67 -14.50 -5.28
N PHE A 125 -1.95 -14.04 -6.50
CA PHE A 125 -1.60 -12.70 -6.99
C PHE A 125 -0.11 -12.33 -6.83
N LYS A 126 0.79 -13.31 -6.95
CA LYS A 126 2.24 -13.14 -6.84
C LYS A 126 2.90 -13.51 -8.16
N ILE A 127 3.89 -12.73 -8.59
CA ILE A 127 4.68 -13.04 -9.79
C ILE A 127 5.64 -14.18 -9.51
N THR A 128 5.97 -14.95 -10.57
CA THR A 128 7.01 -15.97 -10.53
C THR A 128 8.34 -15.40 -11.02
N PRO A 129 9.48 -16.05 -10.69
CA PRO A 129 10.79 -15.71 -11.25
C PRO A 129 10.82 -15.70 -12.78
N GLU A 130 10.10 -16.64 -13.41
CA GLU A 130 10.03 -16.76 -14.87
C GLU A 130 9.27 -15.58 -15.48
N GLN A 131 8.14 -15.18 -14.90
CA GLN A 131 7.39 -14.00 -15.32
C GLN A 131 8.24 -12.72 -15.17
N LEU A 132 8.94 -12.59 -14.03
CA LEU A 132 9.83 -11.46 -13.80
C LEU A 132 10.94 -11.40 -14.86
N ARG A 133 11.64 -12.52 -15.09
CA ARG A 133 12.74 -12.58 -16.07
C ARG A 133 12.25 -12.27 -17.49
N ALA A 134 11.08 -12.74 -17.86
CA ALA A 134 10.48 -12.51 -19.19
C ALA A 134 10.07 -11.04 -19.41
N ALA A 135 9.73 -10.30 -18.33
CA ALA A 135 9.33 -8.89 -18.41
C ALA A 135 10.51 -7.92 -18.46
N ILE A 136 11.72 -8.35 -18.06
CA ILE A 136 12.90 -7.49 -18.02
C ILE A 136 13.46 -7.28 -19.43
N THR A 137 13.73 -6.02 -19.78
CA THR A 137 14.42 -5.61 -21.01
C THR A 137 15.61 -4.68 -20.69
N ASP A 138 16.36 -4.27 -21.71
CA ASP A 138 17.44 -3.29 -21.56
C ASP A 138 16.96 -1.90 -21.13
N LYS A 139 15.64 -1.64 -21.24
CA LYS A 139 14.99 -0.38 -20.83
C LYS A 139 14.47 -0.42 -19.39
N THR A 140 14.40 -1.59 -18.77
CA THR A 140 13.89 -1.72 -17.41
C THR A 140 14.80 -1.00 -16.42
N ARG A 141 14.21 -0.09 -15.63
CA ARG A 141 14.93 0.72 -14.64
C ARG A 141 14.41 0.51 -13.22
N LEU A 142 13.14 0.13 -13.07
CA LEU A 142 12.50 0.04 -11.77
C LEU A 142 11.56 -1.17 -11.74
N ILE A 143 11.46 -1.80 -10.57
CA ILE A 143 10.38 -2.73 -10.23
C ILE A 143 9.73 -2.29 -8.92
N PHE A 144 8.39 -2.30 -8.86
CA PHE A 144 7.64 -2.19 -7.60
C PHE A 144 7.31 -3.56 -7.03
N ILE A 145 7.57 -3.75 -5.74
CA ILE A 145 7.13 -4.89 -4.95
C ILE A 145 6.30 -4.34 -3.80
N ASN A 146 4.99 -4.60 -3.77
CA ASN A 146 4.10 -4.19 -2.69
C ASN A 146 3.66 -5.39 -1.87
N SER A 147 4.14 -5.49 -0.64
CA SER A 147 3.88 -6.60 0.26
C SER A 147 3.84 -6.12 1.72
N PRO A 148 2.74 -6.41 2.45
CA PRO A 148 1.43 -6.92 2.01
C PRO A 148 0.75 -6.01 0.99
N SER A 149 0.07 -6.59 0.01
CA SER A 149 -0.40 -5.88 -1.19
C SER A 149 -1.73 -5.16 -0.98
N ASN A 150 -1.85 -4.00 -1.56
CA ASN A 150 -3.11 -3.34 -1.91
C ASN A 150 -3.30 -3.50 -3.43
N PRO A 151 -4.33 -4.26 -3.92
CA PRO A 151 -5.60 -4.56 -3.25
C PRO A 151 -5.72 -5.98 -2.67
N SER A 152 -4.82 -6.92 -2.98
CA SER A 152 -5.06 -8.34 -2.78
C SER A 152 -4.94 -8.82 -1.32
N GLY A 153 -4.23 -8.08 -0.45
CA GLY A 153 -3.99 -8.46 0.94
C GLY A 153 -2.99 -9.61 1.13
N VAL A 154 -2.41 -10.13 0.06
CA VAL A 154 -1.39 -11.19 0.14
C VAL A 154 -0.01 -10.63 0.46
N ALA A 155 0.81 -11.44 1.12
CA ALA A 155 2.19 -11.10 1.42
C ALA A 155 3.15 -12.13 0.83
N TYR A 156 4.28 -11.67 0.29
CA TYR A 156 5.37 -12.56 -0.10
C TYR A 156 6.04 -13.14 1.14
N ASN A 157 6.40 -14.42 1.08
CA ASN A 157 7.25 -15.04 2.08
C ASN A 157 8.74 -14.96 1.69
N LEU A 158 9.63 -15.39 2.59
CA LEU A 158 11.07 -15.29 2.40
C LEU A 158 11.57 -16.07 1.17
N GLU A 159 11.06 -17.27 0.91
CA GLU A 159 11.48 -18.10 -0.21
C GLU A 159 11.00 -17.52 -1.55
N GLU A 160 9.79 -16.96 -1.59
CA GLU A 160 9.27 -16.26 -2.78
C GLU A 160 10.12 -15.03 -3.11
N LEU A 161 10.44 -14.20 -2.11
CA LEU A 161 11.31 -13.03 -2.29
C LEU A 161 12.73 -13.45 -2.67
N LYS A 162 13.25 -14.54 -2.12
CA LYS A 162 14.54 -15.08 -2.50
C LYS A 162 14.58 -15.47 -3.97
N ALA A 163 13.55 -16.16 -4.46
CA ALA A 163 13.47 -16.55 -5.86
C ALA A 163 13.41 -15.33 -6.82
N LEU A 164 12.67 -14.25 -6.44
CA LEU A 164 12.65 -13.00 -7.21
C LEU A 164 14.00 -12.28 -7.14
N GLY A 165 14.62 -12.21 -5.98
CA GLY A 165 15.92 -11.58 -5.79
C GLY A 165 17.04 -12.30 -6.56
N ASP A 166 16.98 -13.64 -6.68
CA ASP A 166 17.91 -14.40 -7.52
C ASP A 166 17.84 -13.99 -8.99
N VAL A 167 16.66 -13.68 -9.51
CA VAL A 167 16.52 -13.08 -10.85
C VAL A 167 17.12 -11.68 -10.90
N LEU A 168 16.75 -10.82 -9.94
CA LEU A 168 17.18 -9.42 -9.93
C LEU A 168 18.71 -9.27 -9.82
N LYS A 169 19.43 -10.20 -9.21
CA LYS A 169 20.90 -10.16 -9.15
C LYS A 169 21.55 -10.15 -10.53
N ASP A 170 20.92 -10.78 -11.52
CA ASP A 170 21.43 -10.82 -12.90
C ASP A 170 21.29 -9.45 -13.63
N PHE A 171 20.51 -8.53 -13.07
CA PHE A 171 20.17 -7.24 -13.68
C PHE A 171 20.53 -6.06 -12.75
N PRO A 172 21.82 -5.72 -12.62
CA PRO A 172 22.31 -4.77 -11.61
C PRO A 172 21.84 -3.32 -11.80
N ASN A 173 21.34 -2.98 -12.98
CA ASN A 173 20.88 -1.61 -13.29
C ASN A 173 19.43 -1.34 -12.90
N ILE A 174 18.69 -2.35 -12.40
CA ILE A 174 17.30 -2.20 -11.99
C ILE A 174 17.28 -1.76 -10.52
N ILE A 175 16.63 -0.66 -10.24
CA ILE A 175 16.30 -0.22 -8.89
C ILE A 175 15.08 -1.01 -8.40
N ILE A 176 15.06 -1.39 -7.14
CA ILE A 176 13.98 -2.12 -6.51
C ILE A 176 13.27 -1.17 -5.54
N ALA A 177 11.97 -0.96 -5.74
CA ALA A 177 11.13 -0.24 -4.80
C ALA A 177 10.25 -1.24 -4.05
N THR A 178 10.46 -1.41 -2.75
CA THR A 178 9.57 -2.20 -1.91
C THR A 178 8.66 -1.25 -1.13
N ASP A 179 7.35 -1.44 -1.30
CA ASP A 179 6.31 -0.66 -0.59
C ASP A 179 5.76 -1.51 0.55
N ASP A 180 6.28 -1.22 1.75
CA ASP A 180 6.06 -1.98 2.98
C ASP A 180 4.98 -1.32 3.86
N MET A 181 4.12 -0.47 3.27
CA MET A 181 3.13 0.35 3.98
C MET A 181 2.20 -0.44 4.92
N TYR A 182 2.00 -1.72 4.66
CA TYR A 182 1.14 -2.60 5.44
C TYR A 182 1.91 -3.63 6.28
N GLU A 183 3.23 -3.50 6.46
CA GLU A 183 4.08 -4.48 7.16
C GLU A 183 3.58 -4.86 8.56
N HIS A 184 2.93 -3.93 9.26
CA HIS A 184 2.38 -4.16 10.61
C HIS A 184 0.96 -4.71 10.60
N ILE A 185 0.27 -4.73 9.44
CA ILE A 185 -1.10 -5.23 9.33
C ILE A 185 -1.08 -6.61 8.70
N LEU A 186 -0.54 -7.57 9.46
CA LEU A 186 -0.50 -8.99 9.14
C LEU A 186 -1.17 -9.79 10.25
N TRP A 187 -1.88 -10.86 9.86
CA TRP A 187 -2.60 -11.70 10.82
C TRP A 187 -1.65 -12.47 11.73
N LYS A 188 -0.49 -12.82 11.23
CA LYS A 188 0.55 -13.48 12.01
C LYS A 188 1.70 -12.51 12.27
N LYS A 189 1.77 -12.04 13.51
CA LYS A 189 2.84 -11.12 13.96
C LYS A 189 4.24 -11.70 13.72
N GLY A 190 5.17 -10.87 13.28
CA GLY A 190 6.58 -11.24 13.08
C GLY A 190 6.84 -12.08 11.83
N THR A 191 5.89 -12.16 10.89
CA THR A 191 6.09 -12.88 9.62
C THR A 191 6.42 -11.96 8.45
N PHE A 192 6.40 -10.64 8.66
CA PHE A 192 6.77 -9.70 7.61
C PHE A 192 8.24 -9.88 7.21
N VAL A 193 8.46 -9.89 5.90
CA VAL A 193 9.79 -9.86 5.27
C VAL A 193 9.73 -9.00 4.02
N ASN A 194 10.81 -8.29 3.74
CA ASN A 194 10.99 -7.61 2.46
C ASN A 194 12.17 -8.22 1.68
N ILE A 195 12.42 -7.71 0.47
CA ILE A 195 13.45 -8.25 -0.42
C ILE A 195 14.85 -8.20 0.19
N LEU A 196 15.17 -7.25 1.06
CA LEU A 196 16.47 -7.13 1.70
C LEU A 196 16.69 -8.15 2.81
N ASN A 197 15.61 -8.71 3.39
CA ASN A 197 15.72 -9.84 4.31
C ASN A 197 16.11 -11.14 3.57
N ALA A 198 15.69 -11.26 2.30
CA ALA A 198 16.04 -12.38 1.45
C ALA A 198 17.40 -12.21 0.78
N HIS A 199 17.72 -10.99 0.36
CA HIS A 199 18.92 -10.63 -0.41
C HIS A 199 19.55 -9.32 0.09
N PRO A 200 20.33 -9.36 1.19
CA PRO A 200 21.02 -8.17 1.71
C PRO A 200 21.95 -7.50 0.71
N GLU A 201 22.47 -8.26 -0.28
CA GLU A 201 23.32 -7.74 -1.35
C GLU A 201 22.62 -6.79 -2.33
N LEU A 202 21.28 -6.73 -2.30
CA LEU A 202 20.49 -5.78 -3.10
C LEU A 202 20.37 -4.39 -2.44
N TYR A 203 20.96 -4.21 -1.27
CA TYR A 203 20.81 -3.00 -0.43
C TYR A 203 21.14 -1.71 -1.19
N ASP A 204 22.25 -1.68 -1.94
CA ASP A 204 22.74 -0.46 -2.62
C ASP A 204 21.86 -0.02 -3.83
N ARG A 205 20.78 -0.75 -4.12
CA ARG A 205 19.83 -0.44 -5.19
C ARG A 205 18.38 -0.72 -4.83
N THR A 206 18.09 -0.77 -3.53
CA THR A 206 16.71 -0.93 -3.04
C THR A 206 16.27 0.31 -2.29
N VAL A 207 15.09 0.80 -2.63
CA VAL A 207 14.38 1.86 -1.90
C VAL A 207 13.22 1.21 -1.15
N VAL A 208 13.27 1.25 0.18
CA VAL A 208 12.21 0.78 1.07
C VAL A 208 11.29 1.94 1.40
N MET A 209 10.03 1.86 0.99
CA MET A 209 9.00 2.88 1.22
C MET A 209 8.03 2.43 2.30
N ASN A 210 7.71 3.35 3.19
CA ASN A 210 6.79 3.08 4.29
C ASN A 210 6.15 4.39 4.80
N GLY A 211 5.40 4.34 5.90
CA GLY A 211 4.79 5.51 6.51
C GLY A 211 3.94 5.18 7.72
N VAL A 212 3.41 6.22 8.32
CA VAL A 212 2.56 6.09 9.52
C VAL A 212 1.07 6.01 9.18
N SER A 213 0.70 6.11 7.91
CA SER A 213 -0.69 6.26 7.46
C SER A 213 -1.59 5.11 7.87
N LYS A 214 -1.11 3.85 7.82
CA LYS A 214 -1.96 2.66 7.97
C LYS A 214 -1.86 2.08 9.38
N ALA A 215 -0.66 1.72 9.82
CA ALA A 215 -0.44 1.13 11.12
C ALA A 215 -0.88 2.02 12.30
N TYR A 216 -0.83 3.35 12.12
CA TYR A 216 -1.14 4.31 13.18
C TYR A 216 -2.42 5.14 12.92
N SER A 217 -3.25 4.73 11.94
CA SER A 217 -4.48 5.48 11.57
C SER A 217 -4.21 6.98 11.34
N MET A 218 -3.17 7.27 10.55
CA MET A 218 -2.67 8.63 10.32
C MET A 218 -2.74 9.04 8.85
N THR A 219 -3.75 8.59 8.10
CA THR A 219 -3.88 8.90 6.67
C THR A 219 -3.93 10.40 6.38
N GLY A 220 -4.68 11.17 7.18
CA GLY A 220 -4.84 12.62 7.07
C GLY A 220 -3.62 13.42 7.51
N TRP A 221 -2.69 12.86 8.27
CA TRP A 221 -1.47 13.53 8.74
C TRP A 221 -0.40 13.69 7.66
N ARG A 222 -0.48 12.91 6.59
CA ARG A 222 0.39 12.98 5.41
C ARG A 222 1.87 12.83 5.72
N ILE A 223 2.26 11.77 6.43
CA ILE A 223 3.67 11.40 6.64
C ILE A 223 3.94 10.00 6.12
N GLY A 224 4.88 9.93 5.17
CA GLY A 224 5.52 8.72 4.68
C GLY A 224 7.03 8.93 4.65
N TYR A 225 7.78 7.90 4.38
CA TYR A 225 9.22 7.98 4.28
C TYR A 225 9.78 6.90 3.35
N ALA A 226 10.96 7.18 2.82
CA ALA A 226 11.76 6.26 2.04
C ALA A 226 13.15 6.12 2.66
N ALA A 227 13.72 4.92 2.57
CA ALA A 227 15.09 4.62 2.92
C ALA A 227 15.78 3.92 1.72
N GLY A 228 17.00 4.32 1.36
CA GLY A 228 17.68 3.74 0.19
C GLY A 228 19.05 4.32 -0.07
N PRO A 229 19.63 4.11 -1.28
CA PRO A 229 20.90 4.66 -1.68
C PRO A 229 20.95 6.18 -1.50
N ALA A 230 22.03 6.70 -0.92
CA ALA A 230 22.11 8.09 -0.50
C ALA A 230 21.99 9.09 -1.70
N ASP A 231 22.57 8.76 -2.83
CA ASP A 231 22.50 9.55 -4.06
C ASP A 231 21.07 9.61 -4.62
N LEU A 232 20.35 8.50 -4.60
CA LEU A 232 18.95 8.45 -5.03
C LEU A 232 18.03 9.20 -4.05
N ILE A 233 18.26 9.07 -2.76
CA ILE A 233 17.55 9.83 -1.72
C ILE A 233 17.81 11.34 -1.87
N GLU A 234 19.02 11.76 -2.22
CA GLU A 234 19.36 13.16 -2.49
C GLU A 234 18.60 13.68 -3.75
N ALA A 235 18.54 12.88 -4.82
CA ALA A 235 17.77 13.22 -6.02
C ALA A 235 16.28 13.35 -5.72
N MET A 236 15.70 12.40 -4.97
CA MET A 236 14.30 12.47 -4.52
C MET A 236 14.04 13.69 -3.63
N THR A 237 15.00 14.05 -2.75
CA THR A 237 14.92 15.27 -1.91
C THR A 237 14.92 16.53 -2.77
N THR A 238 15.71 16.56 -3.84
CA THR A 238 15.74 17.67 -4.78
C THR A 238 14.40 17.85 -5.47
N ILE A 239 13.75 16.78 -5.94
CA ILE A 239 12.37 16.81 -6.48
C ILE A 239 11.38 17.34 -5.44
N GLN A 240 11.46 16.84 -4.19
CA GLN A 240 10.59 17.30 -3.11
C GLN A 240 10.78 18.78 -2.80
N SER A 241 12.02 19.28 -2.84
CA SER A 241 12.32 20.70 -2.58
C SER A 241 11.67 21.65 -3.57
N GLN A 242 11.45 21.21 -4.82
CA GLN A 242 10.84 21.99 -5.90
C GLN A 242 9.32 21.76 -6.02
N SER A 243 8.76 20.83 -5.25
CA SER A 243 7.32 20.53 -5.28
C SER A 243 6.61 20.97 -4.00
N THR A 244 6.75 20.22 -2.92
CA THR A 244 6.02 20.45 -1.65
C THR A 244 6.86 21.11 -0.56
N SER A 245 8.20 21.16 -0.72
CA SER A 245 9.14 21.48 0.36
C SER A 245 9.04 20.43 1.50
N ASN A 246 9.30 20.80 2.76
CA ASN A 246 9.23 19.87 3.88
C ASN A 246 7.78 19.40 4.17
N PRO A 247 7.59 18.18 4.68
CA PRO A 247 6.31 17.77 5.24
C PRO A 247 5.89 18.65 6.41
N THR A 248 4.60 18.68 6.71
CA THR A 248 4.02 19.47 7.81
C THR A 248 4.77 19.21 9.12
N SER A 249 5.36 20.25 9.71
CA SER A 249 6.19 20.16 10.91
C SER A 249 5.49 19.47 12.09
N ILE A 250 4.24 19.86 12.35
CA ILE A 250 3.40 19.28 13.41
C ILE A 250 3.19 17.78 13.19
N SER A 251 2.91 17.37 11.94
CA SER A 251 2.72 15.97 11.58
C SER A 251 4.00 15.15 11.75
N GLN A 252 5.17 15.75 11.54
CA GLN A 252 6.46 15.08 11.76
C GLN A 252 6.66 14.74 13.23
N HIS A 253 6.32 15.64 14.16
CA HIS A 253 6.38 15.36 15.61
C HIS A 253 5.38 14.30 16.04
N ALA A 254 4.18 14.28 15.42
CA ALA A 254 3.21 13.21 15.64
C ALA A 254 3.72 11.85 15.13
N ALA A 255 4.35 11.83 13.95
CA ALA A 255 4.94 10.61 13.38
C ALA A 255 6.12 10.07 14.22
N GLU A 256 6.94 10.96 14.77
CA GLU A 256 7.99 10.59 15.75
C GLU A 256 7.38 9.88 16.97
N ALA A 257 6.31 10.46 17.54
CA ALA A 257 5.60 9.85 18.67
C ALA A 257 4.96 8.51 18.31
N ALA A 258 4.47 8.35 17.08
CA ALA A 258 3.93 7.09 16.58
C ALA A 258 5.00 6.00 16.54
N LEU A 259 6.19 6.30 16.00
CA LEU A 259 7.26 5.32 15.84
C LEU A 259 7.99 4.98 17.16
N THR A 260 7.96 5.89 18.15
CA THR A 260 8.70 5.72 19.41
C THR A 260 7.80 5.39 20.61
N GLY A 261 6.50 5.52 20.46
CA GLY A 261 5.53 5.32 21.52
C GLY A 261 5.04 3.88 21.67
N ASP A 262 3.93 3.72 22.39
CA ASP A 262 3.27 2.41 22.58
C ASP A 262 2.75 1.86 21.26
N GLN A 263 3.06 0.61 20.94
CA GLN A 263 2.66 -0.11 19.74
C GLN A 263 1.44 -1.03 19.95
N SER A 264 0.92 -1.15 21.15
CA SER A 264 -0.20 -2.07 21.48
C SER A 264 -1.49 -1.78 20.69
N PHE A 265 -1.66 -0.54 20.24
CA PHE A 265 -2.76 -0.13 19.35
C PHE A 265 -2.78 -0.96 18.06
N ILE A 266 -1.62 -1.21 17.46
CA ILE A 266 -1.50 -1.95 16.20
C ILE A 266 -1.97 -3.39 16.38
N ASP A 267 -1.54 -4.06 17.47
CA ASP A 267 -1.95 -5.43 17.77
C ASP A 267 -3.47 -5.54 17.93
N ASN A 268 -4.08 -4.59 18.65
CA ASN A 268 -5.54 -4.54 18.85
C ASN A 268 -6.29 -4.31 17.52
N MET A 269 -5.79 -3.41 16.68
CA MET A 269 -6.34 -3.14 15.36
C MET A 269 -6.26 -4.37 14.45
N CYS A 270 -5.13 -5.08 14.45
CA CYS A 270 -4.96 -6.30 13.65
C CYS A 270 -5.92 -7.42 14.07
N VAL A 271 -6.16 -7.60 15.38
CA VAL A 271 -7.14 -8.57 15.90
C VAL A 271 -8.54 -8.26 15.36
N GLU A 272 -8.95 -7.01 15.39
CA GLU A 272 -10.27 -6.61 14.88
C GLU A 272 -10.37 -6.74 13.36
N PHE A 273 -9.34 -6.35 12.61
CA PHE A 273 -9.31 -6.54 11.16
C PHE A 273 -9.35 -8.02 10.77
N LYS A 274 -8.61 -8.89 11.46
CA LYS A 274 -8.66 -10.34 11.20
C LYS A 274 -10.06 -10.91 11.39
N LYS A 275 -10.75 -10.51 12.47
CA LYS A 275 -12.13 -10.92 12.72
C LYS A 275 -13.09 -10.48 11.61
N ARG A 276 -12.95 -9.23 11.14
CA ARG A 276 -13.74 -8.70 10.02
C ARG A 276 -13.42 -9.41 8.71
N HIS A 277 -12.14 -9.66 8.46
CA HIS A 277 -11.65 -10.42 7.31
C HIS A 277 -12.30 -11.80 7.25
N ASP A 278 -12.21 -12.58 8.33
CA ASP A 278 -12.74 -13.95 8.37
C ASP A 278 -14.24 -13.99 8.11
N TYR A 279 -14.96 -13.04 8.69
CA TYR A 279 -16.40 -12.90 8.44
C TYR A 279 -16.70 -12.58 6.98
N VAL A 280 -16.03 -11.57 6.41
CA VAL A 280 -16.29 -11.12 5.04
C VAL A 280 -15.91 -12.19 4.01
N VAL A 281 -14.77 -12.87 4.19
CA VAL A 281 -14.35 -13.96 3.29
C VAL A 281 -15.35 -15.12 3.33
N ALA A 282 -15.80 -15.54 4.52
CA ALA A 282 -16.79 -16.61 4.67
C ALA A 282 -18.12 -16.26 3.99
N GLU A 283 -18.60 -15.02 4.19
CA GLU A 283 -19.86 -14.55 3.61
C GLU A 283 -19.80 -14.43 2.09
N LEU A 284 -18.68 -13.92 1.54
CA LEU A 284 -18.46 -13.81 0.09
C LEU A 284 -18.40 -15.19 -0.55
N ASN A 285 -17.66 -16.14 0.03
CA ASN A 285 -17.56 -17.51 -0.48
C ASN A 285 -18.88 -18.32 -0.35
N SER A 286 -19.86 -17.82 0.40
CA SER A 286 -21.21 -18.40 0.43
C SER A 286 -22.08 -17.97 -0.76
N ILE A 287 -21.62 -17.00 -1.56
CA ILE A 287 -22.30 -16.52 -2.76
C ILE A 287 -21.85 -17.35 -3.95
N ASP A 288 -22.79 -18.01 -4.64
CA ASP A 288 -22.45 -18.79 -5.81
C ASP A 288 -21.88 -17.89 -6.93
N GLY A 289 -20.71 -18.26 -7.46
CA GLY A 289 -19.99 -17.50 -8.48
C GLY A 289 -19.04 -16.43 -7.94
N VAL A 290 -18.89 -16.31 -6.63
CA VAL A 290 -17.85 -15.51 -5.98
C VAL A 290 -16.76 -16.43 -5.41
N ASP A 291 -15.50 -16.07 -5.62
CA ASP A 291 -14.33 -16.78 -5.09
C ASP A 291 -13.40 -15.76 -4.43
N CYS A 292 -13.33 -15.80 -3.10
CA CYS A 292 -12.55 -14.87 -2.29
C CYS A 292 -11.42 -15.60 -1.59
N LEU A 293 -10.17 -15.24 -1.94
CA LEU A 293 -8.97 -15.78 -1.31
C LEU A 293 -8.86 -15.30 0.14
N GLU A 294 -8.52 -16.20 1.05
CA GLU A 294 -8.01 -15.80 2.37
C GLU A 294 -6.67 -15.09 2.21
N THR A 295 -6.51 -13.93 2.83
CA THR A 295 -5.33 -13.08 2.69
C THR A 295 -4.41 -13.16 3.92
N ASP A 296 -3.20 -12.62 3.80
CA ASP A 296 -2.22 -12.62 4.89
C ASP A 296 -2.35 -11.40 5.80
N GLY A 297 -2.96 -10.32 5.29
CA GLY A 297 -3.02 -9.05 6.01
C GLY A 297 -3.78 -7.96 5.28
N THR A 298 -3.48 -6.70 5.61
CA THR A 298 -4.13 -5.47 5.18
C THR A 298 -5.56 -5.33 5.74
N PHE A 299 -6.34 -4.45 5.20
CA PHE A 299 -7.78 -4.35 5.49
C PHE A 299 -8.60 -4.39 4.18
N TYR A 300 -8.15 -5.23 3.24
CA TYR A 300 -8.82 -5.47 1.97
C TYR A 300 -9.06 -6.95 1.75
N VAL A 301 -10.14 -7.25 1.02
CA VAL A 301 -10.35 -8.52 0.33
C VAL A 301 -10.57 -8.23 -1.16
N PHE A 302 -10.20 -9.19 -2.02
CA PHE A 302 -10.19 -9.00 -3.46
C PHE A 302 -10.80 -10.21 -4.19
N PRO A 303 -12.12 -10.45 -4.02
CA PRO A 303 -12.81 -11.59 -4.60
C PRO A 303 -12.89 -11.50 -6.13
N ASN A 304 -12.78 -12.67 -6.78
CA ASN A 304 -13.18 -12.88 -8.15
C ASN A 304 -14.72 -12.95 -8.24
N VAL A 305 -15.30 -12.21 -9.18
CA VAL A 305 -16.76 -12.11 -9.40
C VAL A 305 -17.16 -12.39 -10.85
N GLU A 306 -16.24 -12.87 -11.71
CA GLU A 306 -16.48 -13.13 -13.13
C GLU A 306 -17.67 -14.06 -13.36
N LYS A 307 -17.73 -15.17 -12.60
CA LYS A 307 -18.82 -16.14 -12.71
C LYS A 307 -20.17 -15.57 -12.24
N LEU A 308 -20.13 -14.65 -11.28
CA LEU A 308 -21.34 -13.95 -10.83
C LEU A 308 -21.79 -12.96 -11.90
N ILE A 309 -20.90 -12.12 -12.41
CA ILE A 309 -21.17 -11.15 -13.50
C ILE A 309 -21.80 -11.84 -14.71
N ALA A 310 -21.25 -12.98 -15.14
CA ALA A 310 -21.73 -13.73 -16.30
C ALA A 310 -23.19 -14.22 -16.18
N ARG A 311 -23.81 -14.13 -15.01
CA ARG A 311 -25.22 -14.55 -14.76
C ARG A 311 -26.16 -13.37 -14.59
N LEU A 312 -25.64 -12.15 -14.52
CA LEU A 312 -26.45 -10.95 -14.37
C LEU A 312 -26.75 -10.34 -15.73
N ASP A 313 -28.00 -10.01 -15.96
CA ASP A 313 -28.41 -9.37 -17.19
C ASP A 313 -27.88 -7.94 -17.28
N ASN A 314 -27.34 -7.55 -18.44
CA ASN A 314 -26.79 -6.22 -18.71
C ASN A 314 -25.57 -5.78 -17.87
N ILE A 315 -24.88 -6.71 -17.22
CA ILE A 315 -23.61 -6.47 -16.51
C ILE A 315 -22.51 -7.18 -17.29
N ASN A 316 -21.57 -6.43 -17.86
CA ASN A 316 -20.56 -6.98 -18.77
C ASN A 316 -19.19 -7.18 -18.12
N ASP A 317 -18.88 -6.37 -17.11
CA ASP A 317 -17.58 -6.36 -16.44
C ASP A 317 -17.68 -5.92 -14.96
N ASP A 318 -16.54 -5.82 -14.30
CA ASP A 318 -16.42 -5.42 -12.89
C ASP A 318 -16.75 -3.93 -12.66
N LEU A 319 -16.66 -3.09 -13.69
CA LEU A 319 -17.05 -1.67 -13.61
C LEU A 319 -18.59 -1.57 -13.61
N ASP A 320 -19.27 -2.20 -14.60
CA ASP A 320 -20.73 -2.28 -14.63
C ASP A 320 -21.28 -2.89 -13.33
N PHE A 321 -20.60 -3.94 -12.81
CA PHE A 321 -20.99 -4.58 -11.56
C PHE A 321 -20.85 -3.66 -10.34
N SER A 322 -19.78 -2.87 -10.31
CA SER A 322 -19.57 -1.89 -9.24
C SER A 322 -20.63 -0.78 -9.26
N GLU A 323 -21.01 -0.30 -10.44
CA GLU A 323 -22.10 0.67 -10.62
C GLU A 323 -23.45 0.08 -10.22
N TYR A 324 -23.75 -1.15 -10.66
CA TYR A 324 -24.94 -1.89 -10.26
C TYR A 324 -25.10 -2.01 -8.75
N LEU A 325 -24.01 -2.38 -8.04
CA LEU A 325 -24.05 -2.51 -6.57
C LEU A 325 -24.27 -1.16 -5.87
N ILE A 326 -23.81 -0.05 -6.44
CA ILE A 326 -24.12 1.28 -5.91
C ILE A 326 -25.59 1.64 -6.09
N GLU A 327 -26.18 1.29 -7.24
CA GLU A 327 -27.54 1.67 -7.58
C GLU A 327 -28.57 0.80 -6.87
N GLU A 328 -28.41 -0.50 -6.91
CA GLU A 328 -29.38 -1.48 -6.42
C GLU A 328 -29.16 -1.89 -4.95
N ALA A 329 -27.90 -2.05 -4.53
CA ALA A 329 -27.57 -2.44 -3.17
C ALA A 329 -27.24 -1.25 -2.26
N GLY A 330 -26.93 -0.08 -2.81
CA GLY A 330 -26.41 1.05 -2.04
C GLY A 330 -25.03 0.76 -1.42
N VAL A 331 -24.21 -0.04 -2.10
CA VAL A 331 -22.85 -0.41 -1.63
C VAL A 331 -21.82 0.04 -2.66
N ALA A 332 -20.89 0.90 -2.23
CA ALA A 332 -19.80 1.41 -3.07
C ALA A 332 -18.49 0.67 -2.77
N LEU A 333 -17.89 0.09 -3.77
CA LEU A 333 -16.62 -0.63 -3.73
C LEU A 333 -15.74 -0.21 -4.93
N VAL A 334 -14.60 -0.84 -5.15
CA VAL A 334 -13.70 -0.47 -6.25
C VAL A 334 -13.56 -1.63 -7.23
N PRO A 335 -13.78 -1.41 -8.55
CA PRO A 335 -13.62 -2.46 -9.55
C PRO A 335 -12.17 -2.91 -9.66
N GLY A 336 -11.95 -4.19 -9.96
CA GLY A 336 -10.63 -4.81 -10.05
C GLY A 336 -9.82 -4.31 -11.25
N SER A 337 -10.49 -3.90 -12.32
CA SER A 337 -9.87 -3.27 -13.49
C SER A 337 -9.06 -2.02 -13.13
N ALA A 338 -9.47 -1.25 -12.10
CA ALA A 338 -8.69 -0.12 -11.58
C ALA A 338 -7.32 -0.54 -10.99
N PHE A 339 -7.16 -1.81 -10.64
CA PHE A 339 -5.92 -2.40 -10.13
C PHE A 339 -5.22 -3.29 -11.17
N GLY A 340 -5.64 -3.21 -12.44
CA GLY A 340 -5.10 -4.02 -13.53
C GLY A 340 -5.54 -5.50 -13.52
N THR A 341 -6.61 -5.84 -12.80
CA THR A 341 -7.10 -7.24 -12.68
C THR A 341 -8.63 -7.25 -12.83
N PRO A 342 -9.13 -7.21 -14.09
CA PRO A 342 -10.57 -7.29 -14.36
C PRO A 342 -11.23 -8.52 -13.75
N GLY A 343 -12.55 -8.49 -13.61
CA GLY A 343 -13.34 -9.61 -13.06
C GLY A 343 -13.25 -9.75 -11.54
N HIS A 344 -12.61 -8.80 -10.87
CA HIS A 344 -12.48 -8.73 -9.40
C HIS A 344 -13.10 -7.44 -8.86
N ILE A 345 -13.29 -7.38 -7.55
CA ILE A 345 -13.65 -6.17 -6.83
C ILE A 345 -12.82 -6.04 -5.56
N ARG A 346 -12.42 -4.82 -5.19
CA ARG A 346 -11.80 -4.58 -3.89
C ARG A 346 -12.83 -4.12 -2.87
N ILE A 347 -12.89 -4.81 -1.76
CA ILE A 347 -13.72 -4.48 -0.59
C ILE A 347 -12.81 -4.11 0.58
N SER A 348 -12.98 -2.91 1.12
CA SER A 348 -12.33 -2.49 2.36
C SER A 348 -13.14 -2.99 3.56
N ILE A 349 -12.49 -3.67 4.48
CA ILE A 349 -13.06 -4.11 5.76
C ILE A 349 -12.82 -3.11 6.89
N ALA A 350 -12.24 -1.94 6.57
CA ALA A 350 -12.01 -0.86 7.51
C ALA A 350 -13.29 -0.06 7.76
N THR A 351 -14.26 -0.72 8.38
CA THR A 351 -15.54 -0.17 8.87
C THR A 351 -16.12 -1.10 9.95
N SER A 352 -17.16 -0.69 10.64
CA SER A 352 -17.75 -1.52 11.69
C SER A 352 -18.28 -2.87 11.18
N MET A 353 -18.25 -3.89 12.03
CA MET A 353 -18.82 -5.21 11.70
C MET A 353 -20.31 -5.09 11.28
N ALA A 354 -21.06 -4.21 11.92
CA ALA A 354 -22.47 -3.97 11.57
C ALA A 354 -22.63 -3.42 10.14
N ASN A 355 -21.75 -2.52 9.72
CA ASN A 355 -21.73 -2.01 8.33
C ASN A 355 -21.37 -3.12 7.34
N LEU A 356 -20.41 -3.99 7.66
CA LEU A 356 -20.03 -5.11 6.81
C LEU A 356 -21.19 -6.11 6.67
N GLN A 357 -21.85 -6.46 7.76
CA GLN A 357 -23.03 -7.33 7.77
C GLN A 357 -24.16 -6.75 6.90
N ASN A 358 -24.48 -5.48 7.10
CA ASN A 358 -25.53 -4.80 6.33
C ASN A 358 -25.15 -4.71 4.82
N ALA A 359 -23.89 -4.39 4.50
CA ALA A 359 -23.45 -4.32 3.11
C ALA A 359 -23.55 -5.68 2.40
N LEU A 360 -23.07 -6.75 3.03
CA LEU A 360 -23.11 -8.09 2.46
C LEU A 360 -24.56 -8.63 2.32
N GLU A 361 -25.44 -8.31 3.30
CA GLU A 361 -26.86 -8.63 3.16
C GLU A 361 -27.52 -7.90 1.98
N ARG A 362 -27.19 -6.61 1.77
CA ARG A 362 -27.69 -5.84 0.62
C ARG A 362 -27.17 -6.40 -0.71
N ILE A 363 -25.87 -6.74 -0.78
CA ILE A 363 -25.28 -7.38 -1.95
C ILE A 363 -26.01 -8.68 -2.26
N LYS A 364 -26.17 -9.58 -1.29
CA LYS A 364 -26.85 -10.87 -1.46
C LYS A 364 -28.33 -10.74 -1.89
N LYS A 365 -29.00 -9.65 -1.59
CA LYS A 365 -30.37 -9.38 -2.03
C LYS A 365 -30.45 -8.81 -3.45
N ALA A 366 -29.38 -8.17 -3.90
CA ALA A 366 -29.35 -7.51 -5.20
C ALA A 366 -28.92 -8.44 -6.35
N ILE A 367 -28.29 -9.60 -6.02
CA ILE A 367 -27.74 -10.56 -6.99
C ILE A 367 -28.61 -11.88 -7.10
#